data_722db3a2fd0bc3f3c328c29e12b0b916
#
_entry.id   722db3a2fd0bc3f3c328c29e12b0b916
#
_cell.length_a   1.000
_cell.length_b   1.000
_cell.length_c   1.000
_cell.angle_alpha   90.00
_cell.angle_beta   90.00
_cell.angle_gamma   90.00
#
_symmetry.space_group_name_H-M   'P 1'
#
loop_
_entity.id
_entity.type
_entity.pdbx_description
1 polymer ?
#
loop_
_entity_poly.entity_id
_entity_poly.type
_entity_poly.pdbx_seq_one_letter_code
_entity_poly.pdbx_strand_id
1 'polypeptide(L)'
;RNVFQNLQFYYSKKSVILSFILLSFLVLLFTLGSERPSYSLGYFLAFFVCLIVFFLLSKIIIYLLKKFNFISNISLKVSIKNITQTKSITPITIMSLGLGVTLLLTLALVGTNFKREIARSIPDIAPDYFFVGIQKGEKKKFEQGVYKMNPDANIEIVPMVSSGIVKINGVNPNSYIKPDNDSYWVIGSERRSSWVENIPKDNPILKGEWWDLSKPNQLQISLDAKVAKDFNIELGDIFTLNIYGREIDGEIVNFREVDYRDLSINFAMLFNPQFAKKIPHEYLATAKFKNPDNFDETKMLEVLPSLSMIKIADYLNKVTSVLNKVFIAVTLISGVTIVIGLIVISSAIMVQGKVKEYQNLVF
;
A
#
# COMPACT_ATOMS: atom_id res chain seq x y z
N ARG A 1 -13.88 -50.78 -35.55
CA ARG A 1 -13.90 -50.82 -34.07
C ARG A 1 -12.90 -49.81 -33.54
N ASN A 2 -13.39 -48.75 -32.95
CA ASN A 2 -12.84 -47.51 -32.47
C ASN A 2 -11.44 -47.60 -31.80
N VAL A 3 -10.37 -47.52 -32.57
CA VAL A 3 -9.01 -47.40 -32.03
C VAL A 3 -8.70 -45.96 -31.52
N PHE A 4 -9.47 -44.95 -31.94
CA PHE A 4 -9.24 -43.54 -31.58
C PHE A 4 -10.18 -42.97 -30.52
N GLN A 5 -11.03 -43.78 -29.86
CA GLN A 5 -11.82 -43.30 -28.71
C GLN A 5 -11.03 -43.13 -27.41
N ASN A 6 -9.75 -43.45 -27.38
CA ASN A 6 -8.94 -43.52 -26.17
C ASN A 6 -7.80 -42.50 -26.08
N LEU A 7 -7.81 -41.40 -26.87
CA LEU A 7 -7.05 -40.19 -26.43
C LEU A 7 -7.86 -39.42 -25.40
N GLN A 8 -8.32 -40.14 -24.37
CA GLN A 8 -8.67 -39.51 -23.11
C GLN A 8 -7.36 -39.07 -22.48
N PHE A 9 -7.19 -37.76 -22.26
CA PHE A 9 -6.25 -37.28 -21.25
C PHE A 9 -6.69 -37.89 -19.90
N TYR A 10 -6.23 -39.07 -19.65
CA TYR A 10 -6.42 -39.75 -18.36
C TYR A 10 -5.53 -39.03 -17.38
N TYR A 11 -6.05 -37.96 -16.74
CA TYR A 11 -5.39 -37.46 -15.55
C TYR A 11 -5.36 -38.61 -14.55
N SER A 12 -4.20 -39.21 -14.38
CA SER A 12 -4.02 -40.21 -13.34
C SER A 12 -4.47 -39.56 -12.01
N LYS A 13 -5.31 -40.24 -11.25
CA LYS A 13 -5.71 -39.77 -9.90
C LYS A 13 -4.47 -39.35 -9.08
N LYS A 14 -3.33 -40.05 -9.28
CA LYS A 14 -2.04 -39.73 -8.67
C LYS A 14 -1.51 -38.34 -9.09
N SER A 15 -1.61 -37.96 -10.37
CA SER A 15 -1.17 -36.65 -10.86
C SER A 15 -2.03 -35.50 -10.28
N VAL A 16 -3.35 -35.71 -10.17
CA VAL A 16 -4.25 -34.74 -9.56
C VAL A 16 -3.95 -34.54 -8.09
N ILE A 17 -3.75 -35.64 -7.34
CA ILE A 17 -3.39 -35.59 -5.94
C ILE A 17 -2.03 -34.91 -5.73
N LEU A 18 -1.04 -35.26 -6.55
CA LEU A 18 0.29 -34.64 -6.49
C LEU A 18 0.22 -33.12 -6.74
N SER A 19 -0.54 -32.70 -7.77
CA SER A 19 -0.74 -31.27 -8.07
C SER A 19 -1.42 -30.54 -6.91
N PHE A 20 -2.40 -31.17 -6.28
CA PHE A 20 -3.09 -30.59 -5.12
C PHE A 20 -2.16 -30.46 -3.90
N ILE A 21 -1.34 -31.49 -3.63
CA ILE A 21 -0.34 -31.45 -2.55
C ILE A 21 0.68 -30.34 -2.81
N LEU A 22 1.17 -30.21 -4.04
CA LEU A 22 2.16 -29.20 -4.42
C LEU A 22 1.59 -27.78 -4.31
N LEU A 23 0.35 -27.57 -4.72
CA LEU A 23 -0.34 -26.31 -4.57
C LEU A 23 -0.58 -25.95 -3.11
N SER A 24 -1.05 -26.92 -2.29
CA SER A 24 -1.25 -26.72 -0.85
C SER A 24 0.05 -26.40 -0.13
N PHE A 25 1.14 -27.04 -0.53
CA PHE A 25 2.48 -26.76 -0.01
C PHE A 25 2.95 -25.35 -0.36
N LEU A 26 2.75 -24.90 -1.59
CA LEU A 26 3.05 -23.52 -2.01
C LEU A 26 2.25 -22.49 -1.21
N VAL A 27 0.93 -22.72 -1.03
CA VAL A 27 0.07 -21.85 -0.22
C VAL A 27 0.59 -21.78 1.21
N LEU A 28 0.95 -22.92 1.79
CA LEU A 28 1.49 -23.01 3.15
C LEU A 28 2.82 -22.23 3.28
N LEU A 29 3.76 -22.45 2.37
CA LEU A 29 5.06 -21.74 2.37
C LEU A 29 4.87 -20.23 2.28
N PHE A 30 3.97 -19.77 1.39
CA PHE A 30 3.72 -18.35 1.19
C PHE A 30 3.05 -17.73 2.42
N THR A 31 2.14 -18.48 3.07
CA THR A 31 1.43 -18.02 4.26
C THR A 31 2.37 -17.95 5.48
N LEU A 32 3.25 -18.95 5.64
CA LEU A 32 4.22 -18.96 6.74
C LEU A 32 5.34 -17.92 6.58
N GLY A 33 5.72 -17.59 5.34
CA GLY A 33 6.72 -16.55 5.03
C GLY A 33 6.17 -15.11 5.02
N SER A 34 4.86 -14.94 5.20
CA SER A 34 4.23 -13.63 5.18
C SER A 34 4.21 -13.01 6.58
N GLU A 35 4.57 -11.73 6.68
CA GLU A 35 4.42 -10.94 7.91
C GLU A 35 2.96 -10.85 8.40
N ARG A 36 2.00 -11.01 7.48
CA ARG A 36 0.56 -10.96 7.76
C ARG A 36 -0.17 -12.16 7.16
N PRO A 37 -0.17 -13.33 7.83
CA PRO A 37 -0.73 -14.58 7.30
C PRO A 37 -2.21 -14.49 6.89
N SER A 38 -3.01 -13.68 7.59
CA SER A 38 -4.43 -13.47 7.29
C SER A 38 -4.65 -12.86 5.90
N TYR A 39 -3.81 -11.89 5.48
CA TYR A 39 -3.90 -11.29 4.14
C TYR A 39 -3.49 -12.28 3.05
N SER A 40 -2.46 -13.08 3.29
CA SER A 40 -2.02 -14.12 2.36
C SER A 40 -3.13 -15.15 2.14
N LEU A 41 -3.78 -15.59 3.20
CA LEU A 41 -4.89 -16.54 3.14
C LEU A 41 -6.09 -15.95 2.40
N GLY A 42 -6.42 -14.67 2.66
CA GLY A 42 -7.45 -13.93 1.94
C GLY A 42 -7.17 -13.84 0.43
N TYR A 43 -5.91 -13.59 0.04
CA TYR A 43 -5.49 -13.56 -1.36
C TYR A 43 -5.71 -14.92 -2.06
N PHE A 44 -5.28 -16.03 -1.45
CA PHE A 44 -5.50 -17.36 -2.02
C PHE A 44 -6.97 -17.72 -2.10
N LEU A 45 -7.76 -17.36 -1.08
CA LEU A 45 -9.22 -17.55 -1.12
C LEU A 45 -9.84 -16.78 -2.30
N ALA A 46 -9.49 -15.52 -2.49
CA ALA A 46 -9.96 -14.70 -3.60
C ALA A 46 -9.56 -15.31 -4.96
N PHE A 47 -8.33 -15.82 -5.08
CA PHE A 47 -7.86 -16.51 -6.27
C PHE A 47 -8.70 -17.76 -6.60
N PHE A 48 -9.00 -18.61 -5.60
CA PHE A 48 -9.85 -19.78 -5.79
C PHE A 48 -11.30 -19.40 -6.14
N VAL A 49 -11.85 -18.36 -5.50
CA VAL A 49 -13.18 -17.84 -5.87
C VAL A 49 -13.18 -17.37 -7.33
N CYS A 50 -12.15 -16.66 -7.77
CA CYS A 50 -12.01 -16.24 -9.17
C CYS A 50 -11.98 -17.43 -10.14
N LEU A 51 -11.25 -18.51 -9.82
CA LEU A 51 -11.25 -19.76 -10.61
C LEU A 51 -12.65 -20.37 -10.70
N ILE A 52 -13.38 -20.44 -9.59
CA ILE A 52 -14.76 -20.97 -9.55
C ILE A 52 -15.68 -20.11 -10.42
N VAL A 53 -15.58 -18.79 -10.34
CA VAL A 53 -16.38 -17.86 -11.15
C VAL A 53 -16.12 -18.10 -12.64
N PHE A 54 -14.87 -18.18 -13.09
CA PHE A 54 -14.56 -18.47 -14.49
C PHE A 54 -15.01 -19.86 -14.92
N PHE A 55 -14.93 -20.84 -14.05
CA PHE A 55 -15.47 -22.18 -14.32
C PHE A 55 -17.00 -22.12 -14.52
N LEU A 56 -17.73 -21.44 -13.65
CA LEU A 56 -19.18 -21.26 -13.78
C LEU A 56 -19.54 -20.48 -15.05
N LEU A 57 -18.82 -19.37 -15.33
CA LEU A 57 -18.98 -18.61 -16.57
C LEU A 57 -18.76 -19.49 -17.81
N SER A 58 -17.76 -20.36 -17.80
CA SER A 58 -17.51 -21.28 -18.90
C SER A 58 -18.71 -22.22 -19.13
N LYS A 59 -19.33 -22.72 -18.08
CA LYS A 59 -20.54 -23.56 -18.15
C LYS A 59 -21.73 -22.78 -18.69
N ILE A 60 -21.91 -21.54 -18.25
CA ILE A 60 -22.97 -20.65 -18.74
C ILE A 60 -22.79 -20.38 -20.24
N ILE A 61 -21.58 -20.04 -20.68
CA ILE A 61 -21.26 -19.78 -22.10
C ILE A 61 -21.55 -21.01 -22.92
N ILE A 62 -21.11 -22.19 -22.50
CA ILE A 62 -21.38 -23.45 -23.20
C ILE A 62 -22.88 -23.74 -23.27
N TYR A 63 -23.62 -23.51 -22.20
CA TYR A 63 -25.08 -23.68 -22.16
C TYR A 63 -25.78 -22.73 -23.13
N LEU A 64 -25.41 -21.44 -23.13
CA LEU A 64 -25.96 -20.45 -24.06
C LEU A 64 -25.65 -20.82 -25.51
N LEU A 65 -24.42 -21.21 -25.84
CA LEU A 65 -24.03 -21.64 -27.19
C LEU A 65 -24.80 -22.87 -27.64
N LYS A 66 -25.11 -23.81 -26.76
CA LYS A 66 -25.97 -24.97 -27.08
C LYS A 66 -27.42 -24.59 -27.46
N LYS A 67 -27.93 -23.50 -26.84
CA LYS A 67 -29.29 -23.00 -27.09
C LYS A 67 -29.39 -22.18 -28.39
N PHE A 68 -28.27 -21.71 -28.94
CA PHE A 68 -28.22 -20.93 -30.19
C PHE A 68 -28.36 -21.83 -31.42
N ASN A 69 -29.61 -22.25 -31.71
CA ASN A 69 -29.95 -23.11 -32.90
C ASN A 69 -30.20 -22.31 -34.19
N PHE A 70 -30.16 -20.98 -34.17
CA PHE A 70 -30.54 -20.10 -35.27
C PHE A 70 -29.44 -19.83 -36.32
N ILE A 71 -28.31 -20.53 -36.30
CA ILE A 71 -27.19 -20.25 -37.18
C ILE A 71 -27.35 -21.03 -38.48
N SER A 72 -27.66 -20.31 -39.57
CA SER A 72 -27.80 -20.87 -40.93
C SER A 72 -26.46 -21.30 -41.52
N ASN A 73 -25.34 -20.76 -41.04
CA ASN A 73 -24.02 -21.08 -41.57
C ASN A 73 -23.51 -22.40 -40.99
N ILE A 74 -23.32 -23.39 -41.86
CA ILE A 74 -22.89 -24.74 -41.50
C ILE A 74 -21.54 -24.75 -40.81
N SER A 75 -20.58 -23.92 -41.22
CA SER A 75 -19.26 -23.83 -40.64
C SER A 75 -19.32 -23.34 -39.18
N LEU A 76 -20.12 -22.32 -38.88
CA LEU A 76 -20.35 -21.83 -37.53
C LEU A 76 -21.07 -22.86 -36.65
N LYS A 77 -22.06 -23.56 -37.20
CA LYS A 77 -22.78 -24.61 -36.47
C LYS A 77 -21.87 -25.76 -36.05
N VAL A 78 -20.96 -26.16 -36.95
CA VAL A 78 -19.96 -27.20 -36.68
C VAL A 78 -18.95 -26.71 -35.59
N SER A 79 -18.50 -25.46 -35.69
CA SER A 79 -17.59 -24.86 -34.70
C SER A 79 -18.21 -24.80 -33.30
N ILE A 80 -19.45 -24.35 -33.19
CA ILE A 80 -20.21 -24.33 -31.94
C ILE A 80 -20.37 -25.71 -31.33
N LYS A 81 -20.75 -26.70 -32.19
CA LYS A 81 -20.89 -28.09 -31.76
C LYS A 81 -19.58 -28.64 -31.17
N ASN A 82 -18.42 -28.28 -31.75
CA ASN A 82 -17.12 -28.70 -31.23
C ASN A 82 -16.78 -28.05 -29.88
N ILE A 83 -17.03 -26.76 -29.74
CA ILE A 83 -16.81 -25.98 -28.48
C ILE A 83 -17.71 -26.54 -27.38
N THR A 84 -18.91 -26.97 -27.67
CA THR A 84 -19.93 -27.40 -26.70
C THR A 84 -19.93 -28.89 -26.38
N GLN A 85 -19.01 -29.69 -26.96
CA GLN A 85 -18.89 -31.12 -26.66
C GLN A 85 -18.59 -31.39 -25.18
N THR A 86 -19.10 -32.51 -24.69
CA THR A 86 -19.05 -32.87 -23.25
C THR A 86 -17.63 -33.04 -22.70
N LYS A 87 -16.62 -33.26 -23.54
CA LYS A 87 -15.20 -33.40 -23.20
C LYS A 87 -14.34 -32.30 -23.85
N SER A 88 -14.92 -31.14 -24.10
CA SER A 88 -14.19 -30.00 -24.67
C SER A 88 -13.18 -29.42 -23.72
N ILE A 89 -12.04 -28.96 -24.23
CA ILE A 89 -11.00 -28.21 -23.51
C ILE A 89 -11.47 -26.78 -23.22
N THR A 90 -12.59 -26.34 -23.80
CA THR A 90 -13.16 -25.00 -23.73
C THR A 90 -13.25 -24.42 -22.30
N PRO A 91 -13.69 -25.17 -21.26
CA PRO A 91 -13.71 -24.60 -19.91
C PRO A 91 -12.34 -24.20 -19.40
N ILE A 92 -11.31 -25.03 -19.61
CA ILE A 92 -9.94 -24.78 -19.17
C ILE A 92 -9.37 -23.54 -19.91
N THR A 93 -9.67 -23.45 -21.20
CA THR A 93 -9.26 -22.31 -22.05
C THR A 93 -9.90 -21.00 -21.58
N ILE A 94 -11.21 -21.00 -21.30
CA ILE A 94 -11.92 -19.83 -20.79
C ILE A 94 -11.36 -19.41 -19.43
N MET A 95 -11.04 -20.37 -18.56
CA MET A 95 -10.42 -20.08 -17.26
C MET A 95 -9.03 -19.45 -17.42
N SER A 96 -8.19 -20.04 -18.26
CA SER A 96 -6.82 -19.55 -18.47
C SER A 96 -6.80 -18.14 -19.08
N LEU A 97 -7.56 -17.92 -20.18
CA LEU A 97 -7.67 -16.60 -20.80
C LEU A 97 -8.33 -15.59 -19.88
N GLY A 98 -9.41 -16.00 -19.20
CA GLY A 98 -10.13 -15.15 -18.27
C GLY A 98 -9.23 -14.66 -17.16
N LEU A 99 -8.43 -15.54 -16.55
CA LEU A 99 -7.47 -15.16 -15.52
C LEU A 99 -6.40 -14.18 -16.05
N GLY A 100 -5.83 -14.48 -17.23
CA GLY A 100 -4.80 -13.62 -17.83
C GLY A 100 -5.34 -12.22 -18.14
N VAL A 101 -6.53 -12.12 -18.74
CA VAL A 101 -7.17 -10.84 -19.04
C VAL A 101 -7.56 -10.10 -17.76
N THR A 102 -8.11 -10.80 -16.77
CA THR A 102 -8.47 -10.19 -15.47
C THR A 102 -7.23 -9.63 -14.77
N LEU A 103 -6.13 -10.36 -14.78
CA LEU A 103 -4.88 -9.89 -14.18
C LEU A 103 -4.38 -8.60 -14.87
N LEU A 104 -4.39 -8.56 -16.21
CA LEU A 104 -4.01 -7.36 -16.97
C LEU A 104 -4.93 -6.17 -16.68
N LEU A 105 -6.25 -6.38 -16.69
CA LEU A 105 -7.22 -5.32 -16.42
C LEU A 105 -7.10 -4.80 -14.99
N THR A 106 -6.99 -5.71 -14.01
CA THR A 106 -6.80 -5.32 -12.61
C THR A 106 -5.54 -4.50 -12.44
N LEU A 107 -4.43 -4.93 -13.06
CA LEU A 107 -3.18 -4.21 -12.99
C LEU A 107 -3.26 -2.82 -13.65
N ALA A 108 -3.89 -2.74 -14.83
CA ALA A 108 -4.09 -1.47 -15.52
C ALA A 108 -4.94 -0.50 -14.69
N LEU A 109 -6.03 -0.99 -14.07
CA LEU A 109 -6.91 -0.19 -13.21
C LEU A 109 -6.19 0.24 -11.93
N VAL A 110 -5.53 -0.69 -11.24
CA VAL A 110 -4.77 -0.37 -10.02
C VAL A 110 -3.66 0.62 -10.34
N GLY A 111 -2.88 0.38 -11.41
CA GLY A 111 -1.79 1.28 -11.81
C GLY A 111 -2.25 2.67 -12.17
N THR A 112 -3.37 2.79 -12.90
CA THR A 112 -3.93 4.08 -13.29
C THR A 112 -4.50 4.82 -12.08
N ASN A 113 -5.24 4.12 -11.22
CA ASN A 113 -5.82 4.71 -10.01
C ASN A 113 -4.72 5.13 -9.04
N PHE A 114 -3.68 4.31 -8.88
CA PHE A 114 -2.56 4.64 -8.01
C PHE A 114 -1.79 5.88 -8.49
N LYS A 115 -1.52 6.01 -9.80
CA LYS A 115 -0.91 7.22 -10.37
C LYS A 115 -1.78 8.46 -10.14
N ARG A 116 -3.09 8.33 -10.30
CA ARG A 116 -4.05 9.42 -10.02
C ARG A 116 -4.09 9.77 -8.54
N GLU A 117 -4.05 8.77 -7.66
CA GLU A 117 -4.06 8.98 -6.22
C GLU A 117 -2.78 9.70 -5.76
N ILE A 118 -1.60 9.27 -6.19
CA ILE A 118 -0.35 10.00 -5.93
C ILE A 118 -0.45 11.44 -6.43
N ALA A 119 -0.91 11.66 -7.67
CA ALA A 119 -1.02 12.99 -8.24
C ALA A 119 -2.06 13.87 -7.51
N ARG A 120 -3.11 13.28 -6.92
CA ARG A 120 -4.14 13.99 -6.14
C ARG A 120 -3.76 14.16 -4.67
N SER A 121 -3.02 13.20 -4.12
CA SER A 121 -2.60 13.20 -2.70
C SER A 121 -1.42 14.13 -2.45
N ILE A 122 -0.83 14.73 -3.51
CA ILE A 122 0.11 15.85 -3.36
C ILE A 122 -0.71 17.12 -3.52
N PRO A 123 -1.19 17.73 -2.44
CA PRO A 123 -1.91 19.00 -2.52
C PRO A 123 -0.99 20.04 -3.17
N ASP A 124 -1.56 21.02 -3.85
CA ASP A 124 -0.79 22.16 -4.38
C ASP A 124 -0.01 22.88 -3.27
N ILE A 125 -0.42 22.68 -2.02
CA ILE A 125 0.22 23.22 -0.82
C ILE A 125 1.34 22.32 -0.26
N ALA A 126 1.52 21.07 -0.78
CA ALA A 126 2.59 20.19 -0.29
C ALA A 126 3.96 20.85 -0.44
N PRO A 127 4.85 20.72 0.56
CA PRO A 127 6.17 21.31 0.51
C PRO A 127 7.03 20.64 -0.56
N ASP A 128 7.98 21.39 -1.13
CA ASP A 128 8.99 20.83 -2.03
C ASP A 128 10.13 20.15 -1.28
N TYR A 129 10.45 20.69 -0.09
CA TYR A 129 11.52 20.20 0.76
C TYR A 129 11.11 20.09 2.23
N PHE A 130 11.64 19.06 2.90
CA PHE A 130 11.78 18.99 4.35
C PHE A 130 13.23 19.25 4.75
N PHE A 131 13.42 20.01 5.81
CA PHE A 131 14.71 20.35 6.39
C PHE A 131 14.75 19.89 7.85
N VAL A 132 15.68 19.00 8.17
CA VAL A 132 15.79 18.37 9.49
C VAL A 132 17.15 18.71 10.09
N GLY A 133 17.21 18.90 11.41
CA GLY A 133 18.46 19.15 12.12
C GLY A 133 18.85 20.62 12.19
N ILE A 134 17.90 21.55 12.02
CA ILE A 134 18.17 22.99 12.19
C ILE A 134 18.34 23.25 13.68
N GLN A 135 19.56 23.61 14.09
CA GLN A 135 19.86 23.90 15.49
C GLN A 135 19.24 25.23 15.92
N LYS A 136 18.95 25.38 17.23
CA LYS A 136 18.27 26.57 17.75
C LYS A 136 18.95 27.89 17.37
N GLY A 137 20.30 27.93 17.34
CA GLY A 137 21.07 29.10 16.91
C GLY A 137 21.10 29.36 15.42
N GLU A 138 20.69 28.40 14.60
CA GLU A 138 20.80 28.43 13.15
C GLU A 138 19.49 28.81 12.44
N LYS A 139 18.37 28.91 13.17
CA LYS A 139 17.06 29.23 12.61
C LYS A 139 17.08 30.47 11.69
N LYS A 140 17.69 31.58 12.15
CA LYS A 140 17.78 32.81 11.38
C LYS A 140 18.65 32.65 10.10
N LYS A 141 19.77 31.90 10.22
CA LYS A 141 20.63 31.64 9.06
C LYS A 141 19.91 30.79 8.02
N PHE A 142 19.11 29.79 8.47
CA PHE A 142 18.27 28.97 7.63
C PHE A 142 17.26 29.82 6.86
N GLU A 143 16.47 30.64 7.56
CA GLU A 143 15.48 31.52 6.93
C GLU A 143 16.12 32.46 5.88
N GLN A 144 17.25 33.11 6.25
CA GLN A 144 17.97 34.00 5.36
C GLN A 144 18.54 33.26 4.14
N GLY A 145 19.07 32.05 4.32
CA GLY A 145 19.58 31.21 3.23
C GLY A 145 18.48 30.85 2.24
N VAL A 146 17.33 30.41 2.71
CA VAL A 146 16.19 30.05 1.84
C VAL A 146 15.64 31.28 1.12
N TYR A 147 15.38 32.39 1.82
CA TYR A 147 14.81 33.61 1.19
C TYR A 147 15.78 34.30 0.24
N LYS A 148 17.10 34.14 0.43
CA LYS A 148 18.10 34.65 -0.51
C LYS A 148 18.03 33.95 -1.88
N MET A 149 17.72 32.66 -1.89
CA MET A 149 17.59 31.87 -3.12
C MET A 149 16.17 31.94 -3.70
N ASN A 150 15.16 31.95 -2.84
CA ASN A 150 13.75 31.98 -3.21
C ASN A 150 12.99 32.98 -2.31
N PRO A 151 12.93 34.27 -2.69
CA PRO A 151 12.26 35.30 -1.88
C PRO A 151 10.79 35.04 -1.59
N ASP A 152 10.11 34.35 -2.51
CA ASP A 152 8.69 33.98 -2.41
C ASP A 152 8.45 32.60 -1.74
N ALA A 153 9.45 32.03 -1.08
CA ALA A 153 9.30 30.75 -0.41
C ALA A 153 8.28 30.84 0.72
N ASN A 154 7.38 29.88 0.79
CA ASN A 154 6.53 29.68 1.96
C ASN A 154 7.23 28.67 2.88
N ILE A 155 7.69 29.13 4.03
CA ILE A 155 8.45 28.33 4.99
C ILE A 155 7.60 28.14 6.24
N GLU A 156 7.46 26.88 6.66
CA GLU A 156 6.94 26.53 7.99
C GLU A 156 8.08 25.98 8.84
N ILE A 157 8.28 26.49 10.04
CA ILE A 157 9.33 26.03 10.96
C ILE A 157 8.72 25.69 12.31
N VAL A 158 8.85 24.45 12.72
CA VAL A 158 8.32 23.94 13.99
C VAL A 158 9.46 23.40 14.86
N PRO A 159 9.39 23.58 16.18
CA PRO A 159 10.31 22.94 17.10
C PRO A 159 10.09 21.43 17.10
N MET A 160 11.15 20.68 17.34
CA MET A 160 11.12 19.22 17.31
C MET A 160 11.96 18.66 18.47
N VAL A 161 11.38 17.72 19.20
CA VAL A 161 12.01 16.99 20.30
C VAL A 161 11.94 15.49 20.01
N SER A 162 13.06 14.78 20.22
CA SER A 162 13.04 13.31 20.23
C SER A 162 12.51 12.82 21.56
N SER A 163 11.49 11.96 21.53
CA SER A 163 10.87 11.38 22.73
C SER A 163 10.48 9.92 22.48
N GLY A 164 10.74 9.05 23.45
CA GLY A 164 10.34 7.64 23.40
C GLY A 164 9.35 7.31 24.52
N ILE A 165 8.27 6.61 24.24
CA ILE A 165 7.31 6.14 25.26
C ILE A 165 7.94 4.94 25.99
N VAL A 166 8.25 5.10 27.27
CA VAL A 166 8.87 4.07 28.13
C VAL A 166 7.81 3.29 28.91
N LYS A 167 6.78 4.02 29.44
CA LYS A 167 5.68 3.42 30.20
C LYS A 167 4.38 4.14 29.87
N ILE A 168 3.29 3.42 29.98
CA ILE A 168 1.92 3.94 29.94
C ILE A 168 1.28 3.52 31.26
N ASN A 169 0.87 4.46 32.08
CA ASN A 169 0.34 4.22 33.44
C ASN A 169 1.27 3.30 34.28
N GLY A 170 2.59 3.49 34.14
CA GLY A 170 3.59 2.69 34.85
C GLY A 170 3.86 1.30 34.25
N VAL A 171 3.15 0.89 33.20
CA VAL A 171 3.25 -0.44 32.56
C VAL A 171 4.02 -0.33 31.24
N ASN A 172 4.68 -1.43 30.83
CA ASN A 172 5.39 -1.51 29.55
C ASN A 172 4.41 -1.29 28.37
N PRO A 173 4.69 -0.39 27.42
CA PRO A 173 3.80 -0.09 26.30
C PRO A 173 3.48 -1.29 25.41
N ASN A 174 4.37 -2.28 25.33
CA ASN A 174 4.14 -3.49 24.54
C ASN A 174 2.99 -4.36 25.07
N SER A 175 2.51 -4.13 26.30
CA SER A 175 1.33 -4.82 26.82
C SER A 175 0.01 -4.22 26.33
N TYR A 176 0.02 -3.01 25.79
CA TYR A 176 -1.16 -2.31 25.27
C TYR A 176 -1.48 -2.64 23.82
N ILE A 177 -0.46 -3.02 23.03
CA ILE A 177 -0.62 -3.18 21.59
C ILE A 177 0.27 -4.32 21.07
N LYS A 178 -0.23 -5.03 20.05
CA LYS A 178 0.55 -6.09 19.39
C LYS A 178 1.41 -5.51 18.25
N PRO A 179 2.54 -6.17 17.92
CA PRO A 179 3.45 -5.69 16.86
C PRO A 179 2.83 -5.61 15.45
N ASP A 180 1.74 -6.34 15.19
CA ASP A 180 1.02 -6.35 13.91
C ASP A 180 0.00 -5.21 13.76
N ASN A 181 -0.20 -4.41 14.80
CA ASN A 181 -1.10 -3.24 14.75
C ASN A 181 -0.42 -2.07 14.03
N ASP A 182 -1.22 -1.33 13.24
CA ASP A 182 -0.75 -0.19 12.46
C ASP A 182 -0.17 0.95 13.30
N SER A 183 -0.58 1.10 14.57
CA SER A 183 -0.08 2.12 15.50
C SER A 183 1.14 1.70 16.34
N TYR A 184 1.62 0.44 16.19
CA TYR A 184 2.78 -0.06 16.94
C TYR A 184 4.05 0.78 16.72
N TRP A 185 4.15 1.44 15.58
CA TRP A 185 5.28 2.32 15.25
C TRP A 185 5.53 3.41 16.29
N VAL A 186 4.51 3.81 17.06
CA VAL A 186 4.62 4.90 18.05
C VAL A 186 5.56 4.52 19.21
N ILE A 187 5.63 3.23 19.57
CA ILE A 187 6.46 2.73 20.68
C ILE A 187 7.75 2.03 20.23
N GLY A 188 7.86 1.69 18.95
CA GLY A 188 8.98 0.87 18.43
C GLY A 188 10.35 1.55 18.44
N SER A 189 10.42 2.86 18.59
CA SER A 189 11.66 3.66 18.69
C SER A 189 11.33 5.07 19.20
N GLU A 190 12.37 5.89 19.42
CA GLU A 190 12.15 7.31 19.68
C GLU A 190 11.38 7.96 18.53
N ARG A 191 10.44 8.82 18.91
CA ARG A 191 9.59 9.57 17.98
C ARG A 191 9.83 11.06 18.12
N ARG A 192 9.57 11.75 17.03
CA ARG A 192 9.60 13.20 17.05
C ARG A 192 8.28 13.73 17.54
N SER A 193 8.34 14.61 18.52
CA SER A 193 7.22 15.36 19.07
C SER A 193 7.48 16.85 18.92
N SER A 194 6.45 17.64 18.97
CA SER A 194 6.55 19.09 18.85
C SER A 194 5.70 19.77 19.92
N TRP A 195 5.69 21.10 19.92
CA TRP A 195 4.73 21.87 20.69
C TRP A 195 4.20 23.03 19.87
N VAL A 196 2.98 23.39 20.12
CA VAL A 196 2.29 24.51 19.47
C VAL A 196 1.46 25.27 20.50
N GLU A 197 1.33 26.58 20.30
CA GLU A 197 0.53 27.42 21.21
C GLU A 197 -0.96 27.27 20.96
N ASN A 198 -1.35 27.24 19.68
CA ASN A 198 -2.73 27.16 19.24
C ASN A 198 -3.03 25.79 18.62
N ILE A 199 -4.29 25.42 18.61
CA ILE A 199 -4.76 24.22 17.93
C ILE A 199 -4.42 24.34 16.45
N PRO A 200 -3.70 23.35 15.83
CA PRO A 200 -3.45 23.35 14.40
C PRO A 200 -4.78 23.28 13.63
N LYS A 201 -4.89 24.07 12.55
CA LYS A 201 -6.15 24.19 11.79
C LYS A 201 -6.66 22.88 11.25
N ASP A 202 -5.73 22.00 10.85
CA ASP A 202 -6.04 20.72 10.19
C ASP A 202 -6.03 19.53 11.15
N ASN A 203 -5.93 19.78 12.47
CA ASN A 203 -5.91 18.77 13.51
C ASN A 203 -6.96 19.08 14.60
N PRO A 204 -8.27 18.94 14.33
CA PRO A 204 -9.32 19.27 15.29
C PRO A 204 -9.26 18.35 16.52
N ILE A 205 -9.58 18.90 17.69
CA ILE A 205 -9.75 18.13 18.91
C ILE A 205 -11.05 17.34 18.82
N LEU A 206 -10.97 16.02 19.05
CA LEU A 206 -12.13 15.12 19.06
C LEU A 206 -12.63 14.85 20.49
N LYS A 207 -11.74 14.89 21.48
CA LYS A 207 -12.08 14.64 22.88
C LYS A 207 -11.09 15.37 23.80
N GLY A 208 -11.56 15.91 24.92
CA GLY A 208 -10.75 16.66 25.89
C GLY A 208 -10.66 18.14 25.55
N GLU A 209 -9.80 18.85 26.26
CA GLU A 209 -9.59 20.29 26.13
C GLU A 209 -8.14 20.59 25.76
N TRP A 210 -7.89 21.79 25.21
CA TRP A 210 -6.52 22.24 24.93
C TRP A 210 -5.74 22.44 26.23
N TRP A 211 -4.57 23.06 26.17
CA TRP A 211 -3.65 23.18 27.31
C TRP A 211 -4.26 23.87 28.53
N ASP A 212 -4.13 23.24 29.69
CA ASP A 212 -4.41 23.90 30.98
C ASP A 212 -3.22 24.78 31.35
N LEU A 213 -3.37 26.10 31.18
CA LEU A 213 -2.35 27.08 31.44
C LEU A 213 -2.06 27.28 32.94
N SER A 214 -2.93 26.78 33.84
CA SER A 214 -2.72 26.84 35.28
C SER A 214 -1.66 25.85 35.76
N LYS A 215 -1.27 24.88 34.95
CA LYS A 215 -0.27 23.82 35.23
C LYS A 215 0.99 23.95 34.36
N PRO A 216 1.76 25.07 34.44
CA PRO A 216 2.86 25.36 33.53
C PRO A 216 4.09 24.45 33.69
N ASN A 217 4.20 23.73 34.78
CA ASN A 217 5.32 22.83 35.11
C ASN A 217 4.97 21.35 34.88
N GLN A 218 3.73 21.04 34.49
CA GLN A 218 3.29 19.69 34.13
C GLN A 218 3.35 19.51 32.63
N LEU A 219 3.92 18.38 32.15
CA LEU A 219 3.87 18.02 30.76
C LEU A 219 2.46 17.55 30.41
N GLN A 220 1.82 18.26 29.51
CA GLN A 220 0.53 17.89 28.94
C GLN A 220 0.72 17.42 27.52
N ILE A 221 0.04 16.36 27.13
CA ILE A 221 0.18 15.71 25.84
C ILE A 221 -1.16 15.73 25.11
N SER A 222 -1.14 16.24 23.88
CA SER A 222 -2.18 16.05 22.89
C SER A 222 -1.80 14.87 22.00
N LEU A 223 -2.62 13.83 21.99
CA LEU A 223 -2.35 12.57 21.32
C LEU A 223 -3.20 12.41 20.05
N ASP A 224 -2.65 11.76 19.02
CA ASP A 224 -3.41 11.31 17.85
C ASP A 224 -4.54 10.36 18.30
N ALA A 225 -5.77 10.65 17.89
CA ALA A 225 -6.96 9.89 18.25
C ALA A 225 -6.93 8.43 17.76
N LYS A 226 -6.29 8.16 16.61
CA LYS A 226 -6.12 6.79 16.13
C LYS A 226 -5.16 6.01 17.05
N VAL A 227 -4.06 6.62 17.45
CA VAL A 227 -3.13 6.03 18.41
C VAL A 227 -3.82 5.80 19.75
N ALA A 228 -4.55 6.79 20.26
CA ALA A 228 -5.30 6.64 21.51
C ALA A 228 -6.27 5.46 21.47
N LYS A 229 -7.01 5.32 20.38
CA LYS A 229 -7.96 4.21 20.16
C LYS A 229 -7.26 2.85 20.11
N ASP A 230 -6.18 2.74 19.34
CA ASP A 230 -5.48 1.48 19.12
C ASP A 230 -4.77 0.97 20.40
N PHE A 231 -4.32 1.89 21.25
CA PHE A 231 -3.73 1.60 22.55
C PHE A 231 -4.74 1.57 23.72
N ASN A 232 -6.01 1.85 23.45
CA ASN A 232 -7.08 1.98 24.47
C ASN A 232 -6.71 2.99 25.57
N ILE A 233 -6.22 4.19 25.17
CA ILE A 233 -5.83 5.28 26.07
C ILE A 233 -7.04 6.13 26.40
N GLU A 234 -7.11 6.58 27.67
CA GLU A 234 -8.13 7.49 28.16
C GLU A 234 -7.52 8.87 28.51
N LEU A 235 -8.39 9.89 28.63
CA LEU A 235 -7.97 11.20 29.12
C LEU A 235 -7.53 11.09 30.56
N GLY A 236 -6.41 11.71 30.91
CA GLY A 236 -5.79 11.63 32.24
C GLY A 236 -4.76 10.50 32.37
N ASP A 237 -4.62 9.61 31.38
CA ASP A 237 -3.56 8.60 31.37
C ASP A 237 -2.19 9.26 31.36
N ILE A 238 -1.22 8.61 31.96
CA ILE A 238 0.15 9.11 32.11
C ILE A 238 1.10 8.36 31.18
N PHE A 239 1.74 9.10 30.28
CA PHE A 239 2.86 8.59 29.48
C PHE A 239 4.17 8.99 30.13
N THR A 240 5.00 8.00 30.51
CA THR A 240 6.39 8.23 30.87
C THR A 240 7.22 8.27 29.60
N LEU A 241 7.74 9.43 29.26
CA LEU A 241 8.56 9.67 28.07
C LEU A 241 10.03 9.72 28.42
N ASN A 242 10.88 9.04 27.66
CA ASN A 242 12.31 9.28 27.64
C ASN A 242 12.60 10.45 26.70
N ILE A 243 13.12 11.55 27.24
CA ILE A 243 13.55 12.72 26.50
C ILE A 243 15.01 12.99 26.82
N TYR A 244 15.90 12.73 25.87
CA TYR A 244 17.35 12.86 26.06
C TYR A 244 17.89 12.14 27.31
N GLY A 245 17.43 10.92 27.60
CA GLY A 245 17.86 10.11 28.73
C GLY A 245 17.16 10.42 30.06
N ARG A 246 16.18 11.32 30.09
CA ARG A 246 15.39 11.64 31.29
C ARG A 246 13.97 11.12 31.11
N GLU A 247 13.49 10.39 32.10
CA GLU A 247 12.09 9.99 32.20
C GLU A 247 11.24 11.15 32.68
N ILE A 248 10.21 11.53 31.96
CA ILE A 248 9.30 12.63 32.27
C ILE A 248 7.88 12.13 32.09
N ASP A 249 7.06 12.29 33.11
CA ASP A 249 5.64 11.93 33.05
C ASP A 249 4.83 13.05 32.42
N GLY A 250 3.98 12.71 31.48
CA GLY A 250 3.07 13.62 30.80
C GLY A 250 1.65 13.10 30.82
N GLU A 251 0.70 13.97 31.16
CA GLU A 251 -0.74 13.67 31.19
C GLU A 251 -1.36 13.84 29.80
N ILE A 252 -2.15 12.86 29.36
CA ILE A 252 -2.95 12.96 28.14
C ILE A 252 -4.16 13.84 28.39
N VAL A 253 -4.18 15.04 27.81
CA VAL A 253 -5.25 16.03 28.04
C VAL A 253 -6.29 16.07 26.91
N ASN A 254 -5.91 15.68 25.69
CA ASN A 254 -6.85 15.61 24.58
C ASN A 254 -6.43 14.64 23.48
N PHE A 255 -7.41 14.28 22.65
CA PHE A 255 -7.23 13.53 21.41
C PHE A 255 -7.59 14.42 20.23
N ARG A 256 -6.71 14.47 19.22
CA ARG A 256 -6.91 15.22 17.98
C ARG A 256 -6.88 14.30 16.76
N GLU A 257 -7.57 14.67 15.71
CA GLU A 257 -7.46 14.02 14.43
C GLU A 257 -6.16 14.47 13.74
N VAL A 258 -5.39 13.52 13.22
CA VAL A 258 -4.14 13.81 12.50
C VAL A 258 -4.20 13.17 11.12
N ASP A 259 -4.13 13.98 10.07
CA ASP A 259 -4.01 13.48 8.69
C ASP A 259 -2.55 13.53 8.24
N TYR A 260 -1.95 12.34 8.04
CA TYR A 260 -0.58 12.22 7.56
C TYR A 260 -0.46 12.18 6.03
N ARG A 261 -1.58 12.30 5.29
CA ARG A 261 -1.60 12.17 3.82
C ARG A 261 -1.29 13.47 3.10
N ASP A 262 -1.42 14.59 3.75
CA ASP A 262 -1.24 15.92 3.17
C ASP A 262 0.22 16.36 3.03
N LEU A 263 1.16 15.52 3.52
CA LEU A 263 2.60 15.81 3.56
C LEU A 263 2.96 17.07 4.36
N SER A 264 2.07 17.56 5.21
CA SER A 264 2.37 18.64 6.16
C SER A 264 3.17 18.11 7.35
N ILE A 265 3.69 19.03 8.17
CA ILE A 265 4.39 18.65 9.39
C ILE A 265 3.37 18.20 10.44
N ASN A 266 3.28 16.90 10.66
CA ASN A 266 2.38 16.28 11.62
C ASN A 266 3.13 15.44 12.64
N PHE A 267 2.66 15.43 13.88
CA PHE A 267 3.23 14.67 15.00
C PHE A 267 2.12 13.89 15.71
N ALA A 268 2.42 12.65 16.11
CA ALA A 268 1.50 11.86 16.91
C ALA A 268 1.26 12.48 18.31
N MET A 269 2.30 13.08 18.87
CA MET A 269 2.25 13.75 20.17
C MET A 269 2.62 15.23 20.03
N LEU A 270 1.80 16.10 20.58
CA LEU A 270 2.14 17.51 20.82
C LEU A 270 2.19 17.76 22.30
N PHE A 271 3.08 18.65 22.70
CA PHE A 271 3.32 19.05 24.08
C PHE A 271 2.83 20.47 24.33
N ASN A 272 2.51 20.80 25.58
CA ASN A 272 2.21 22.16 25.97
C ASN A 272 3.48 23.03 25.93
N PRO A 273 3.43 24.23 25.34
CA PRO A 273 4.61 25.07 25.15
C PRO A 273 5.24 25.57 26.46
N GLN A 274 4.46 25.73 27.54
CA GLN A 274 4.93 26.19 28.81
C GLN A 274 6.02 25.29 29.43
N PHE A 275 5.85 23.98 29.22
CA PHE A 275 6.81 22.96 29.62
C PHE A 275 7.87 22.74 28.54
N ALA A 276 7.45 22.52 27.31
CA ALA A 276 8.31 22.01 26.22
C ALA A 276 9.38 23.02 25.76
N LYS A 277 9.14 24.34 25.84
CA LYS A 277 10.14 25.38 25.52
C LYS A 277 11.42 25.31 26.37
N LYS A 278 11.35 24.64 27.52
CA LYS A 278 12.50 24.44 28.44
C LYS A 278 13.38 23.27 28.02
N ILE A 279 12.87 22.37 27.18
CA ILE A 279 13.56 21.16 26.68
C ILE A 279 14.54 21.57 25.57
N PRO A 280 15.76 21.00 25.51
CA PRO A 280 16.63 21.13 24.35
C PRO A 280 15.88 20.62 23.09
N HIS A 281 15.98 21.34 21.98
CA HIS A 281 15.24 21.04 20.76
C HIS A 281 15.97 21.52 19.51
N GLU A 282 15.63 20.90 18.42
CA GLU A 282 15.98 21.30 17.07
C GLU A 282 14.74 21.86 16.37
N TYR A 283 14.89 22.34 15.13
CA TYR A 283 13.77 22.69 14.30
C TYR A 283 13.66 21.76 13.09
N LEU A 284 12.44 21.44 12.76
CA LEU A 284 12.02 20.85 11.50
C LEU A 284 11.39 21.98 10.68
N ALA A 285 11.76 22.08 9.41
CA ALA A 285 11.11 23.04 8.53
C ALA A 285 10.64 22.38 7.24
N THR A 286 9.63 23.00 6.64
CA THR A 286 9.25 22.73 5.25
C THR A 286 9.38 24.03 4.45
N ALA A 287 9.64 23.88 3.16
CA ALA A 287 9.55 25.00 2.24
C ALA A 287 8.81 24.59 0.97
N LYS A 288 7.92 25.50 0.53
CA LYS A 288 7.26 25.47 -0.77
C LYS A 288 7.77 26.63 -1.61
N PHE A 289 8.22 26.34 -2.81
CA PHE A 289 8.80 27.30 -3.73
C PHE A 289 7.86 27.56 -4.92
N LYS A 290 7.83 28.78 -5.44
CA LYS A 290 7.20 29.04 -6.73
C LYS A 290 7.99 28.41 -7.88
N ASN A 291 9.32 28.45 -7.78
CA ASN A 291 10.25 27.85 -8.73
C ASN A 291 11.26 26.98 -7.98
N PRO A 292 10.95 25.69 -7.78
CA PRO A 292 11.83 24.78 -7.03
C PRO A 292 13.22 24.62 -7.62
N ASP A 293 13.35 24.80 -8.95
CA ASP A 293 14.66 24.67 -9.67
C ASP A 293 15.66 25.77 -9.31
N ASN A 294 15.20 26.89 -8.74
CA ASN A 294 16.07 27.96 -8.28
C ASN A 294 16.75 27.66 -6.92
N PHE A 295 16.30 26.62 -6.21
CA PHE A 295 16.87 26.27 -4.93
C PHE A 295 18.11 25.41 -5.13
N ASP A 296 19.27 25.91 -4.66
CA ASP A 296 20.56 25.24 -4.76
C ASP A 296 20.91 24.57 -3.42
N GLU A 297 20.73 23.25 -3.38
CA GLU A 297 21.00 22.43 -2.20
C GLU A 297 22.45 22.56 -1.74
N THR A 298 23.42 22.67 -2.67
CA THR A 298 24.84 22.76 -2.36
C THR A 298 25.16 24.06 -1.62
N LYS A 299 24.62 25.17 -2.10
CA LYS A 299 24.78 26.47 -1.42
C LYS A 299 24.12 26.49 -0.05
N MET A 300 23.01 25.78 0.11
CA MET A 300 22.36 25.68 1.41
C MET A 300 23.21 24.89 2.40
N LEU A 301 23.86 23.80 1.95
CA LEU A 301 24.79 23.01 2.78
C LEU A 301 26.09 23.77 3.11
N GLU A 302 26.54 24.67 2.27
CA GLU A 302 27.68 25.58 2.60
C GLU A 302 27.33 26.52 3.77
N VAL A 303 26.06 26.96 3.82
CA VAL A 303 25.58 27.83 4.93
C VAL A 303 25.31 27.03 6.20
N LEU A 304 24.76 25.83 6.08
CA LEU A 304 24.35 24.93 7.16
C LEU A 304 24.80 23.49 6.87
N PRO A 305 26.04 23.10 7.18
CA PRO A 305 26.56 21.77 6.87
C PRO A 305 25.89 20.62 7.61
N SER A 306 25.26 20.89 8.75
CA SER A 306 24.52 19.90 9.58
C SER A 306 23.11 19.62 9.09
N LEU A 307 22.63 20.39 8.09
CA LEU A 307 21.27 20.33 7.62
C LEU A 307 21.01 19.06 6.78
N SER A 308 20.01 18.31 7.14
CA SER A 308 19.49 17.23 6.28
C SER A 308 18.32 17.75 5.46
N MET A 309 18.40 17.56 4.14
CA MET A 309 17.35 17.99 3.20
C MET A 309 16.72 16.77 2.53
N ILE A 310 15.39 16.76 2.49
CA ILE A 310 14.61 15.71 1.82
C ILE A 310 13.75 16.39 0.75
N LYS A 311 14.12 16.19 -0.52
CA LYS A 311 13.34 16.65 -1.67
C LYS A 311 12.18 15.69 -1.92
N ILE A 312 10.96 16.19 -1.77
CA ILE A 312 9.75 15.35 -1.88
C ILE A 312 9.62 14.75 -3.28
N ALA A 313 9.92 15.54 -4.32
CA ALA A 313 9.86 15.06 -5.70
C ALA A 313 10.75 13.82 -5.93
N ASP A 314 11.96 13.78 -5.36
CA ASP A 314 12.87 12.65 -5.52
C ASP A 314 12.36 11.39 -4.82
N TYR A 315 11.76 11.56 -3.63
CA TYR A 315 11.14 10.45 -2.91
C TYR A 315 9.96 9.86 -3.69
N LEU A 316 9.07 10.72 -4.20
CA LEU A 316 7.94 10.32 -5.02
C LEU A 316 8.37 9.64 -6.33
N ASN A 317 9.41 10.15 -6.98
CA ASN A 317 9.98 9.55 -8.18
C ASN A 317 10.56 8.16 -7.90
N LYS A 318 11.23 7.96 -6.76
CA LYS A 318 11.72 6.63 -6.36
C LYS A 318 10.57 5.65 -6.16
N VAL A 319 9.53 6.03 -5.42
CA VAL A 319 8.33 5.20 -5.20
C VAL A 319 7.67 4.85 -6.53
N THR A 320 7.44 5.85 -7.39
CA THR A 320 6.83 5.66 -8.71
C THR A 320 7.68 4.75 -9.60
N SER A 321 9.01 4.88 -9.57
CA SER A 321 9.94 4.02 -10.32
C SER A 321 9.85 2.55 -9.88
N VAL A 322 9.83 2.29 -8.57
CA VAL A 322 9.67 0.92 -8.03
C VAL A 322 8.34 0.32 -8.47
N LEU A 323 7.26 1.07 -8.34
CA LEU A 323 5.93 0.62 -8.77
C LEU A 323 5.86 0.34 -10.29
N ASN A 324 6.44 1.21 -11.11
CA ASN A 324 6.52 0.98 -12.55
C ASN A 324 7.26 -0.33 -12.89
N LYS A 325 8.34 -0.66 -12.18
CA LYS A 325 9.05 -1.95 -12.36
C LYS A 325 8.15 -3.14 -12.01
N VAL A 326 7.38 -3.05 -10.92
CA VAL A 326 6.41 -4.08 -10.54
C VAL A 326 5.33 -4.21 -11.61
N PHE A 327 4.77 -3.10 -12.11
CA PHE A 327 3.76 -3.12 -13.17
C PHE A 327 4.29 -3.75 -14.47
N ILE A 328 5.51 -3.43 -14.88
CA ILE A 328 6.14 -4.05 -16.05
C ILE A 328 6.27 -5.57 -15.85
N ALA A 329 6.79 -6.01 -14.70
CA ALA A 329 6.96 -7.43 -14.40
C ALA A 329 5.64 -8.21 -14.48
N VAL A 330 4.58 -7.68 -13.84
CA VAL A 330 3.26 -8.33 -13.86
C VAL A 330 2.62 -8.29 -15.25
N THR A 331 2.82 -7.20 -16.02
CA THR A 331 2.36 -7.11 -17.41
C THR A 331 3.01 -8.19 -18.29
N LEU A 332 4.32 -8.40 -18.13
CA LEU A 332 5.05 -9.46 -18.86
C LEU A 332 4.52 -10.84 -18.49
N ILE A 333 4.34 -11.15 -17.20
CA ILE A 333 3.79 -12.42 -16.73
C ILE A 333 2.38 -12.65 -17.31
N SER A 334 1.53 -11.62 -17.29
CA SER A 334 0.17 -11.69 -17.84
C SER A 334 0.19 -11.88 -19.36
N GLY A 335 1.08 -11.22 -20.07
CA GLY A 335 1.28 -11.40 -21.51
C GLY A 335 1.68 -12.83 -21.85
N VAL A 336 2.64 -13.40 -21.14
CA VAL A 336 3.04 -14.81 -21.31
C VAL A 336 1.85 -15.75 -21.05
N THR A 337 1.06 -15.50 -20.02
CA THR A 337 -0.13 -16.32 -19.70
C THR A 337 -1.15 -16.29 -20.84
N ILE A 338 -1.38 -15.14 -21.47
CA ILE A 338 -2.28 -15.00 -22.63
C ILE A 338 -1.71 -15.76 -23.82
N VAL A 339 -0.42 -15.63 -24.13
CA VAL A 339 0.23 -16.35 -25.23
C VAL A 339 0.11 -17.86 -25.04
N ILE A 340 0.37 -18.37 -23.84
CA ILE A 340 0.18 -19.79 -23.51
C ILE A 340 -1.30 -20.20 -23.74
N GLY A 341 -2.25 -19.39 -23.28
CA GLY A 341 -3.67 -19.63 -23.50
C GLY A 341 -4.03 -19.75 -25.00
N LEU A 342 -3.49 -18.84 -25.83
CA LEU A 342 -3.69 -18.87 -27.28
C LEU A 342 -3.05 -20.10 -27.93
N ILE A 343 -1.87 -20.54 -27.51
CA ILE A 343 -1.20 -21.75 -27.98
C ILE A 343 -2.07 -22.99 -27.66
N VAL A 344 -2.61 -23.05 -26.43
CA VAL A 344 -3.49 -24.13 -26.00
C VAL A 344 -4.74 -24.21 -26.89
N ILE A 345 -5.37 -23.06 -27.19
CA ILE A 345 -6.53 -23.00 -28.10
C ILE A 345 -6.13 -23.49 -29.50
N SER A 346 -5.05 -22.94 -30.06
CA SER A 346 -4.56 -23.29 -31.39
C SER A 346 -4.26 -24.79 -31.49
N SER A 347 -3.60 -25.36 -30.49
CA SER A 347 -3.31 -26.80 -30.41
C SER A 347 -4.59 -27.65 -30.37
N ALA A 348 -5.58 -27.20 -29.57
CA ALA A 348 -6.87 -27.89 -29.48
C ALA A 348 -7.63 -27.89 -30.81
N ILE A 349 -7.60 -26.78 -31.55
CA ILE A 349 -8.21 -26.67 -32.86
C ILE A 349 -7.52 -27.60 -33.91
N MET A 350 -6.17 -27.61 -33.92
CA MET A 350 -5.39 -28.45 -34.82
C MET A 350 -5.64 -29.94 -34.57
N VAL A 351 -5.67 -30.39 -33.32
CA VAL A 351 -5.94 -31.79 -32.96
C VAL A 351 -7.34 -32.19 -33.41
N GLN A 352 -8.34 -31.33 -33.19
CA GLN A 352 -9.71 -31.61 -33.64
C GLN A 352 -9.84 -31.63 -35.17
N GLY A 353 -9.09 -30.78 -35.88
CA GLY A 353 -9.01 -30.78 -37.35
C GLY A 353 -8.51 -32.13 -37.90
N LYS A 354 -7.36 -32.60 -37.38
CA LYS A 354 -6.78 -33.87 -37.79
C LYS A 354 -7.68 -35.10 -37.50
N VAL A 355 -8.33 -35.11 -36.35
CA VAL A 355 -9.29 -36.17 -35.99
C VAL A 355 -10.46 -36.24 -36.99
N LYS A 356 -10.93 -35.10 -37.49
CA LYS A 356 -12.01 -35.05 -38.51
C LYS A 356 -11.53 -35.46 -39.88
N GLU A 357 -10.33 -35.08 -40.26
CA GLU A 357 -9.74 -35.52 -41.56
C GLU A 357 -9.62 -37.04 -41.61
N TYR A 358 -9.17 -37.67 -40.55
CA TYR A 358 -9.15 -39.11 -40.40
C TYR A 358 -10.56 -39.75 -40.41
N GLN A 359 -11.56 -39.13 -39.78
CA GLN A 359 -12.92 -39.63 -39.76
C GLN A 359 -13.58 -39.55 -41.18
N ASN A 360 -13.25 -38.52 -41.96
CA ASN A 360 -13.75 -38.34 -43.33
C ASN A 360 -13.05 -39.30 -44.33
N LEU A 361 -11.87 -39.82 -44.01
CA LEU A 361 -11.15 -40.80 -44.83
C LEU A 361 -11.61 -42.25 -44.57
N VAL A 362 -12.34 -42.49 -43.49
CA VAL A 362 -12.83 -43.82 -43.09
C VAL A 362 -14.29 -44.06 -43.47
N PHE A 363 -15.00 -43.02 -43.95
CA PHE A 363 -16.35 -43.09 -44.53
C PHE A 363 -16.31 -42.68 -46.00
#